data_b9f0bcadc996cf3fb34b97fd9c2408a0
#
_entry.id   b9f0bcadc996cf3fb34b97fd9c2408a0
#
_cell.length_a   1.000
_cell.length_b   1.000
_cell.length_c   1.000
_cell.angle_alpha   90.00
_cell.angle_beta   90.00
_cell.angle_gamma   90.00
#
_symmetry.space_group_name_H-M   'P 1'
#
loop_
_entity.id
_entity.type
_entity.pdbx_description
1 polymer ?
#
loop_
_entity_poly.entity_id
_entity_poly.type
_entity_poly.pdbx_seq_one_letter_code
_entity_poly.pdbx_strand_id
1 'polypeptide(L)'
;INDEKIVNRTIESYEAVLNNENVFIVFCNKSSGNFVSKFVHSRNNVIFYDEKSDKIERDFSNFNKILIHLLDIRKINFIEKYIRHTPTIYWGIWGGDIYPILLIGRGYQLFSPENSYLKRNKIKRNLLLLLNYYKIKSRKIEKFIHEKVDYIGGDDGDILLLKQYLGVSKKKFKSFAYPYDAILGEKLKQCRVNEQSKCILCGNSASYTNNQEYVLNFLKRMEVDSSYKIKMPLSYGGDKEYISSIIEKGRQYFGENYIPILDFLPLDQYNQLFIDARICIYGSWRQEAFGNIIIALYLGSKIYMSRNNPLTGSLRE
;
A
#
# COMPACT_ATOMS: atom_id res chain seq x y z
N ILE A 1 7.78 -11.97 3.89
CA ILE A 1 6.91 -10.90 4.40
C ILE A 1 7.79 -9.84 5.07
N ASN A 2 7.37 -8.58 5.19
CA ASN A 2 8.06 -7.56 6.00
C ASN A 2 7.38 -7.44 7.37
N ASP A 3 8.06 -6.84 8.36
CA ASP A 3 7.47 -6.55 9.68
C ASP A 3 6.51 -5.36 9.57
N GLU A 4 5.23 -5.62 9.28
CA GLU A 4 4.18 -4.62 9.03
C GLU A 4 2.89 -4.95 9.78
N LYS A 5 2.04 -3.94 10.02
CA LYS A 5 0.81 -4.03 10.84
C LYS A 5 -0.16 -5.14 10.45
N ILE A 6 -0.27 -5.44 9.16
CA ILE A 6 -1.24 -6.42 8.64
C ILE A 6 -0.75 -7.87 8.73
N VAL A 7 0.54 -8.08 9.00
CA VAL A 7 1.19 -9.39 8.84
C VAL A 7 0.69 -10.44 9.83
N ASN A 8 0.40 -10.06 11.08
CA ASN A 8 -0.17 -11.02 12.04
C ASN A 8 -1.48 -11.62 11.54
N ARG A 9 -2.40 -10.79 11.01
CA ARG A 9 -3.68 -11.26 10.45
C ARG A 9 -3.47 -12.11 9.20
N THR A 10 -2.48 -11.76 8.38
CA THR A 10 -2.09 -12.57 7.22
C THR A 10 -1.60 -13.95 7.68
N ILE A 11 -0.73 -14.03 8.69
CA ILE A 11 -0.24 -15.27 9.28
C ILE A 11 -1.42 -16.10 9.79
N GLU A 12 -2.30 -15.52 10.58
CA GLU A 12 -3.49 -16.17 11.14
C GLU A 12 -4.41 -16.74 10.05
N SER A 13 -4.62 -15.99 8.96
CA SER A 13 -5.42 -16.44 7.83
C SER A 13 -4.83 -17.68 7.14
N TYR A 14 -3.50 -17.74 6.98
CA TYR A 14 -2.84 -18.92 6.40
C TYR A 14 -2.82 -20.11 7.36
N GLU A 15 -2.58 -19.89 8.64
CA GLU A 15 -2.61 -20.95 9.65
C GLU A 15 -3.98 -21.59 9.79
N ALA A 16 -5.05 -20.80 9.69
CA ALA A 16 -6.42 -21.31 9.71
C ALA A 16 -6.75 -22.28 8.55
N VAL A 17 -6.05 -22.14 7.41
CA VAL A 17 -6.26 -22.99 6.22
C VAL A 17 -5.27 -24.16 6.14
N LEU A 18 -4.04 -23.97 6.61
CA LEU A 18 -2.93 -24.91 6.39
C LEU A 18 -2.38 -25.53 7.69
N ASN A 19 -3.14 -25.51 8.79
CA ASN A 19 -2.88 -26.24 10.04
C ASN A 19 -1.41 -26.22 10.51
N ASN A 20 -0.78 -25.04 10.55
CA ASN A 20 0.61 -24.83 10.98
C ASN A 20 1.70 -25.51 10.11
N GLU A 21 1.40 -25.93 8.90
CA GLU A 21 2.41 -26.43 7.94
C GLU A 21 3.24 -25.31 7.31
N ASN A 22 2.91 -24.05 7.62
CA ASN A 22 3.58 -22.87 7.08
C ASN A 22 4.79 -22.47 7.90
N VAL A 23 5.79 -21.90 7.23
CA VAL A 23 6.90 -21.15 7.84
C VAL A 23 6.90 -19.74 7.28
N PHE A 24 6.93 -18.74 8.16
CA PHE A 24 6.91 -17.34 7.80
C PHE A 24 8.27 -16.71 8.00
N ILE A 25 8.90 -16.28 6.91
CA ILE A 25 10.16 -15.52 6.96
C ILE A 25 9.80 -14.03 6.98
N VAL A 26 10.03 -13.39 8.12
CA VAL A 26 9.77 -11.99 8.34
C VAL A 26 11.05 -11.19 8.18
N PHE A 27 11.16 -10.43 7.11
CA PHE A 27 12.31 -9.58 6.82
C PHE A 27 12.31 -8.35 7.72
N CYS A 28 13.37 -8.18 8.48
CA CYS A 28 13.52 -7.10 9.46
C CYS A 28 14.94 -6.51 9.38
N ASN A 29 15.21 -5.51 10.20
CA ASN A 29 16.55 -4.94 10.39
C ASN A 29 16.91 -5.08 11.87
N LYS A 30 17.97 -5.84 12.18
CA LYS A 30 18.44 -6.16 13.52
C LYS A 30 19.64 -5.30 13.95
N SER A 31 19.83 -4.14 13.38
CA SER A 31 21.03 -3.29 13.56
C SER A 31 21.33 -2.81 15.00
N SER A 32 20.48 -3.12 15.97
CA SER A 32 20.71 -2.85 17.40
C SER A 32 20.44 -4.14 18.20
N GLY A 33 21.43 -4.63 18.92
CA GLY A 33 21.55 -5.94 19.59
C GLY A 33 20.32 -6.62 20.23
N ASN A 34 19.28 -5.88 20.62
CA ASN A 34 18.01 -6.43 21.11
C ASN A 34 16.90 -6.14 20.11
N PHE A 35 16.80 -6.95 19.05
CA PHE A 35 15.71 -6.82 18.09
C PHE A 35 14.37 -7.20 18.73
N VAL A 36 13.42 -6.29 18.69
CA VAL A 36 12.01 -6.56 18.98
C VAL A 36 11.21 -6.22 17.73
N SER A 37 10.41 -7.17 17.25
CA SER A 37 9.50 -6.92 16.14
C SER A 37 8.49 -5.85 16.53
N LYS A 38 8.25 -4.91 15.62
CA LYS A 38 7.32 -3.82 15.86
C LYS A 38 5.86 -4.25 15.75
N PHE A 39 5.56 -5.20 14.87
CA PHE A 39 4.20 -5.56 14.52
C PHE A 39 3.93 -7.07 14.55
N VAL A 40 4.93 -7.90 14.29
CA VAL A 40 4.74 -9.35 14.15
C VAL A 40 5.07 -10.06 15.46
N HIS A 41 4.13 -10.87 15.94
CA HIS A 41 4.33 -11.65 17.16
C HIS A 41 5.28 -12.82 16.89
N SER A 42 6.15 -13.12 17.87
CA SER A 42 7.00 -14.29 17.84
C SER A 42 6.17 -15.58 17.97
N ARG A 43 6.43 -16.56 17.10
CA ARG A 43 5.78 -17.88 17.06
C ARG A 43 6.80 -18.90 16.59
N ASN A 44 6.58 -20.18 16.87
CA ASN A 44 7.52 -21.25 16.51
C ASN A 44 7.78 -21.39 15.00
N ASN A 45 6.82 -20.99 14.18
CA ASN A 45 6.88 -21.02 12.72
C ASN A 45 7.20 -19.66 12.08
N VAL A 46 7.56 -18.65 12.88
CA VAL A 46 7.97 -17.32 12.43
C VAL A 46 9.46 -17.14 12.64
N ILE A 47 10.19 -16.86 11.57
CA ILE A 47 11.62 -16.60 11.56
C ILE A 47 11.84 -15.13 11.17
N PHE A 48 12.38 -14.34 12.10
CA PHE A 48 12.82 -12.98 11.81
C PHE A 48 14.20 -13.02 11.17
N TYR A 49 14.31 -12.48 9.96
CA TYR A 49 15.52 -12.55 9.15
C TYR A 49 16.03 -11.16 8.76
N ASP A 50 17.29 -10.90 9.08
CA ASP A 50 18.07 -9.76 8.59
C ASP A 50 19.14 -10.26 7.61
N GLU A 51 19.07 -9.82 6.35
CA GLU A 51 20.00 -10.24 5.29
C GLU A 51 21.48 -9.97 5.63
N LYS A 52 21.74 -8.96 6.48
CA LYS A 52 23.10 -8.51 6.80
C LYS A 52 23.75 -9.33 7.92
N SER A 53 22.95 -9.77 8.89
CA SER A 53 23.46 -10.41 10.12
C SER A 53 23.12 -11.89 10.21
N ASP A 54 22.07 -12.38 9.56
CA ASP A 54 21.57 -13.71 9.81
C ASP A 54 22.03 -14.75 8.80
N LYS A 55 22.30 -15.94 9.33
CA LYS A 55 22.39 -17.19 8.56
C LYS A 55 21.27 -18.11 9.04
N ILE A 56 20.60 -18.78 8.12
CA ILE A 56 19.57 -19.76 8.44
C ILE A 56 20.11 -21.14 8.09
N GLU A 57 20.12 -22.02 9.10
CA GLU A 57 20.54 -23.42 8.95
C GLU A 57 19.37 -24.36 8.63
N ARG A 58 18.13 -23.82 8.69
CA ARG A 58 16.93 -24.62 8.42
C ARG A 58 16.91 -25.12 6.97
N ASP A 59 16.63 -26.41 6.81
CA ASP A 59 16.33 -27.01 5.51
C ASP A 59 14.93 -26.64 5.04
N PHE A 60 14.82 -26.15 3.81
CA PHE A 60 13.58 -25.79 3.15
C PHE A 60 13.16 -26.77 2.05
N SER A 61 13.83 -27.92 1.90
CA SER A 61 13.58 -28.91 0.83
C SER A 61 12.15 -29.46 0.81
N ASN A 62 11.50 -29.51 1.98
CA ASN A 62 10.14 -30.02 2.14
C ASN A 62 9.05 -29.03 1.71
N PHE A 63 9.39 -27.75 1.44
CA PHE A 63 8.42 -26.75 1.03
C PHE A 63 8.30 -26.68 -0.49
N ASN A 64 7.22 -27.18 -1.03
CA ASN A 64 6.95 -27.18 -2.46
C ASN A 64 6.26 -25.90 -3.00
N LYS A 65 5.90 -24.97 -2.11
CA LYS A 65 5.27 -23.69 -2.44
C LYS A 65 5.89 -22.54 -1.67
N ILE A 66 6.09 -21.43 -2.35
CA ILE A 66 6.55 -20.16 -1.77
C ILE A 66 5.56 -19.07 -2.11
N LEU A 67 5.07 -18.35 -1.11
CA LEU A 67 4.26 -17.17 -1.30
C LEU A 67 5.05 -15.92 -0.90
N ILE A 68 5.25 -15.04 -1.86
CA ILE A 68 5.96 -13.77 -1.67
C ILE A 68 4.95 -12.65 -1.52
N HIS A 69 4.93 -12.01 -0.35
CA HIS A 69 4.21 -10.75 -0.15
C HIS A 69 5.19 -9.60 -0.36
N LEU A 70 4.84 -8.65 -1.23
CA LEU A 70 5.67 -7.50 -1.56
C LEU A 70 7.06 -7.93 -2.05
N LEU A 71 7.19 -8.18 -3.35
CA LEU A 71 8.44 -8.65 -3.96
C LEU A 71 9.52 -7.56 -3.92
N ASP A 72 10.65 -7.86 -3.30
CA ASP A 72 11.84 -7.02 -3.29
C ASP A 72 13.11 -7.86 -3.47
N ILE A 73 14.25 -7.16 -3.65
CA ILE A 73 15.53 -7.81 -3.91
C ILE A 73 16.00 -8.71 -2.77
N ARG A 74 15.64 -8.40 -1.51
CA ARG A 74 16.05 -9.19 -0.34
C ARG A 74 15.39 -10.57 -0.35
N LYS A 75 14.11 -10.62 -0.76
CA LYS A 75 13.36 -11.87 -0.88
C LYS A 75 13.89 -12.73 -2.02
N ILE A 76 14.27 -12.12 -3.14
CA ILE A 76 14.92 -12.81 -4.25
C ILE A 76 16.27 -13.40 -3.78
N ASN A 77 17.12 -12.61 -3.13
CA ASN A 77 18.39 -13.07 -2.62
C ASN A 77 18.23 -14.20 -1.60
N PHE A 78 17.21 -14.12 -0.74
CA PHE A 78 16.87 -15.19 0.20
C PHE A 78 16.53 -16.50 -0.53
N ILE A 79 15.64 -16.43 -1.51
CA ILE A 79 15.22 -17.60 -2.29
C ILE A 79 16.42 -18.20 -3.03
N GLU A 80 17.22 -17.39 -3.71
CA GLU A 80 18.41 -17.85 -4.43
C GLU A 80 19.47 -18.48 -3.50
N LYS A 81 19.56 -17.98 -2.25
CA LYS A 81 20.56 -18.46 -1.27
C LYS A 81 20.15 -19.76 -0.58
N TYR A 82 18.88 -19.87 -0.18
CA TYR A 82 18.43 -20.92 0.74
C TYR A 82 17.53 -21.98 0.10
N ILE A 83 16.93 -21.71 -1.08
CA ILE A 83 16.05 -22.65 -1.74
C ILE A 83 16.82 -23.36 -2.85
N ARG A 84 17.11 -24.66 -2.68
CA ARG A 84 17.95 -25.47 -3.58
C ARG A 84 17.16 -26.28 -4.60
N HIS A 85 15.85 -26.40 -4.43
CA HIS A 85 14.94 -27.10 -5.32
C HIS A 85 14.05 -26.10 -6.10
N THR A 86 13.08 -26.60 -6.86
CA THR A 86 12.19 -25.76 -7.70
C THR A 86 10.77 -25.78 -7.13
N PRO A 87 10.45 -24.95 -6.12
CA PRO A 87 9.09 -24.83 -5.60
C PRO A 87 8.22 -24.02 -6.57
N THR A 88 6.90 -24.15 -6.43
CA THR A 88 5.95 -23.26 -7.09
C THR A 88 5.95 -21.90 -6.39
N ILE A 89 6.23 -20.84 -7.13
CA ILE A 89 6.34 -19.49 -6.56
C ILE A 89 5.10 -18.66 -6.90
N TYR A 90 4.45 -18.19 -5.84
CA TYR A 90 3.32 -17.25 -5.91
C TYR A 90 3.79 -15.87 -5.46
N TRP A 91 3.44 -14.85 -6.22
CA TRP A 91 3.69 -13.46 -5.82
C TRP A 91 2.39 -12.71 -5.61
N GLY A 92 2.15 -12.26 -4.38
CA GLY A 92 1.07 -11.34 -4.03
C GLY A 92 1.53 -9.90 -4.16
N ILE A 93 0.90 -9.14 -5.04
CA ILE A 93 1.17 -7.72 -5.26
C ILE A 93 0.66 -6.89 -4.08
N TRP A 94 1.48 -5.94 -3.62
CA TRP A 94 1.14 -5.02 -2.54
C TRP A 94 1.29 -3.54 -2.94
N GLY A 95 1.40 -3.23 -4.21
CA GLY A 95 1.61 -1.89 -4.74
C GLY A 95 3.01 -1.31 -4.48
N GLY A 96 3.58 -1.49 -3.28
CA GLY A 96 4.94 -1.05 -2.96
C GLY A 96 6.04 -1.68 -3.81
N ASP A 97 5.78 -2.82 -4.38
CA ASP A 97 6.69 -3.61 -5.21
C ASP A 97 6.62 -3.25 -6.71
N ILE A 98 5.47 -2.84 -7.23
CA ILE A 98 5.35 -2.53 -8.66
C ILE A 98 5.56 -1.05 -8.98
N TYR A 99 4.91 -0.14 -8.28
CA TYR A 99 4.91 1.28 -8.66
C TYR A 99 6.28 1.95 -8.56
N PRO A 100 7.02 1.88 -7.43
CA PRO A 100 8.31 2.54 -7.32
C PRO A 100 9.41 1.83 -8.11
N ILE A 101 9.39 0.51 -8.16
CA ILE A 101 10.51 -0.30 -8.63
C ILE A 101 10.41 -0.62 -10.11
N LEU A 102 9.21 -0.95 -10.60
CA LEU A 102 9.02 -1.47 -11.94
C LEU A 102 8.39 -0.45 -12.89
N LEU A 103 7.41 0.33 -12.45
CA LEU A 103 6.63 1.18 -13.36
C LEU A 103 7.20 2.58 -13.55
N ILE A 104 7.75 3.24 -12.51
CA ILE A 104 8.33 4.58 -12.63
C ILE A 104 9.45 4.61 -13.69
N GLY A 105 10.32 3.59 -13.69
CA GLY A 105 11.39 3.46 -14.68
C GLY A 105 10.90 3.29 -16.14
N ARG A 106 9.61 3.06 -16.36
CA ARG A 106 8.96 2.87 -17.67
C ARG A 106 8.00 4.00 -18.05
N GLY A 107 8.05 5.12 -17.33
CA GLY A 107 7.24 6.31 -17.62
C GLY A 107 5.85 6.32 -16.98
N TYR A 108 5.54 5.39 -16.07
CA TYR A 108 4.31 5.48 -15.31
C TYR A 108 4.30 6.72 -14.41
N GLN A 109 3.22 7.47 -14.43
CA GLN A 109 3.08 8.69 -13.63
C GLN A 109 2.36 8.39 -12.32
N LEU A 110 3.06 8.63 -11.20
CA LEU A 110 2.49 8.52 -9.85
C LEU A 110 1.98 9.85 -9.29
N PHE A 111 2.52 10.95 -9.81
CA PHE A 111 2.28 12.28 -9.26
C PHE A 111 1.47 13.12 -10.22
N SER A 112 0.43 13.75 -9.70
CA SER A 112 -0.36 14.71 -10.47
C SER A 112 0.53 15.87 -10.95
N PRO A 113 0.35 16.33 -12.21
CA PRO A 113 0.95 17.58 -12.67
C PRO A 113 0.56 18.79 -11.85
N GLU A 114 -0.50 18.73 -11.06
CA GLU A 114 -0.92 19.82 -10.18
C GLU A 114 -0.10 19.89 -8.88
N ASN A 115 0.79 18.93 -8.60
CA ASN A 115 1.65 18.97 -7.41
C ASN A 115 2.74 20.05 -7.56
N SER A 116 2.43 21.25 -7.07
CA SER A 116 3.31 22.43 -7.18
C SER A 116 4.60 22.28 -6.36
N TYR A 117 4.54 21.58 -5.22
CA TYR A 117 5.69 21.30 -4.38
C TYR A 117 6.74 20.45 -5.13
N LEU A 118 6.33 19.36 -5.76
CA LEU A 118 7.23 18.52 -6.55
C LEU A 118 7.70 19.20 -7.83
N LYS A 119 6.92 20.13 -8.41
CA LYS A 119 7.35 20.96 -9.54
C LYS A 119 8.49 21.91 -9.16
N ARG A 120 8.37 22.59 -8.02
CA ARG A 120 9.41 23.51 -7.51
C ARG A 120 10.66 22.74 -7.09
N ASN A 121 10.50 21.60 -6.46
CA ASN A 121 11.59 20.75 -5.98
C ASN A 121 12.00 19.70 -7.03
N LYS A 122 12.42 20.14 -8.23
CA LYS A 122 12.83 19.26 -9.35
C LYS A 122 13.91 18.24 -8.95
N ILE A 123 14.87 18.64 -8.13
CA ILE A 123 15.94 17.75 -7.63
C ILE A 123 15.31 16.62 -6.79
N LYS A 124 14.42 16.93 -5.86
CA LYS A 124 13.75 15.96 -5.01
C LYS A 124 12.85 15.05 -5.83
N ARG A 125 12.09 15.59 -6.77
CA ARG A 125 11.30 14.81 -7.73
C ARG A 125 12.20 13.88 -8.54
N ASN A 126 13.31 14.39 -9.06
CA ASN A 126 14.24 13.60 -9.84
C ASN A 126 14.94 12.55 -8.97
N LEU A 127 15.27 12.84 -7.72
CA LEU A 127 15.80 11.83 -6.76
C LEU A 127 14.78 10.74 -6.47
N LEU A 128 13.51 11.06 -6.31
CA LEU A 128 12.40 10.11 -6.18
C LEU A 128 12.21 9.26 -7.47
N LEU A 129 12.57 9.81 -8.62
CA LEU A 129 12.45 9.16 -9.93
C LEU A 129 13.80 8.56 -10.40
N LEU A 130 14.93 9.10 -9.94
CA LEU A 130 16.29 8.88 -10.46
C LEU A 130 17.06 7.81 -9.74
N LEU A 131 16.49 6.82 -9.35
CA LEU A 131 17.32 5.76 -8.84
C LEU A 131 17.74 4.87 -10.02
N ASN A 132 18.80 5.29 -10.75
CA ASN A 132 19.57 4.36 -11.60
C ASN A 132 19.93 3.07 -10.85
N TYR A 133 20.10 3.16 -9.54
CA TYR A 133 20.19 2.04 -8.61
C TYR A 133 18.93 1.12 -8.64
N TYR A 134 17.75 1.67 -8.79
CA TYR A 134 16.54 0.87 -8.96
C TYR A 134 16.42 0.24 -10.35
N LYS A 135 17.03 0.81 -11.39
CA LYS A 135 17.04 0.15 -12.71
C LYS A 135 17.75 -1.21 -12.70
N ILE A 136 18.88 -1.31 -12.00
CA ILE A 136 19.61 -2.58 -11.89
C ILE A 136 18.83 -3.58 -11.05
N LYS A 137 18.29 -3.15 -9.93
CA LYS A 137 17.45 -3.98 -9.07
C LYS A 137 16.12 -4.34 -9.76
N SER A 138 15.51 -3.41 -10.49
CA SER A 138 14.28 -3.68 -11.25
C SER A 138 14.51 -4.72 -12.34
N ARG A 139 15.64 -4.73 -13.04
CA ARG A 139 15.98 -5.77 -14.01
C ARG A 139 16.10 -7.16 -13.36
N LYS A 140 16.74 -7.26 -12.18
CA LYS A 140 16.81 -8.53 -11.45
C LYS A 140 15.42 -9.00 -11.01
N ILE A 141 14.59 -8.09 -10.51
CA ILE A 141 13.22 -8.39 -10.11
C ILE A 141 12.40 -8.83 -11.33
N GLU A 142 12.49 -8.10 -12.44
CA GLU A 142 11.79 -8.44 -13.68
C GLU A 142 12.19 -9.82 -14.21
N LYS A 143 13.51 -10.10 -14.27
CA LYS A 143 14.02 -11.42 -14.65
C LYS A 143 13.45 -12.51 -13.76
N PHE A 144 13.45 -12.29 -12.43
CA PHE A 144 12.89 -13.23 -11.48
C PHE A 144 11.39 -13.46 -11.69
N ILE A 145 10.60 -12.40 -11.99
CA ILE A 145 9.17 -12.52 -12.30
C ILE A 145 8.95 -13.38 -13.55
N HIS A 146 9.72 -13.16 -14.62
CA HIS A 146 9.56 -13.90 -15.86
C HIS A 146 10.00 -15.37 -15.77
N GLU A 147 11.11 -15.63 -15.07
CA GLU A 147 11.75 -16.95 -15.06
C GLU A 147 11.33 -17.84 -13.90
N LYS A 148 11.00 -17.25 -12.74
CA LYS A 148 10.82 -17.99 -11.49
C LYS A 148 9.41 -17.92 -10.91
N VAL A 149 8.67 -16.81 -11.12
CA VAL A 149 7.32 -16.68 -10.59
C VAL A 149 6.34 -17.46 -11.45
N ASP A 150 5.61 -18.39 -10.84
CA ASP A 150 4.58 -19.19 -11.52
C ASP A 150 3.25 -18.49 -11.51
N TYR A 151 2.86 -17.90 -10.38
CA TYR A 151 1.56 -17.25 -10.20
C TYR A 151 1.70 -15.87 -9.59
N ILE A 152 0.88 -14.95 -10.09
CA ILE A 152 0.79 -13.55 -9.63
C ILE A 152 -0.64 -13.28 -9.20
N GLY A 153 -0.81 -12.78 -7.99
CA GLY A 153 -2.10 -12.36 -7.45
C GLY A 153 -2.10 -10.88 -7.12
N GLY A 154 -3.20 -10.21 -7.42
CA GLY A 154 -3.37 -8.79 -7.18
C GLY A 154 -4.71 -8.29 -7.68
N ASP A 155 -4.92 -6.99 -7.60
CA ASP A 155 -6.06 -6.31 -8.21
C ASP A 155 -5.96 -6.32 -9.74
N ASP A 156 -7.11 -6.35 -10.42
CA ASP A 156 -7.15 -6.41 -11.89
C ASP A 156 -6.47 -5.21 -12.55
N GLY A 157 -6.56 -4.04 -11.94
CA GLY A 157 -5.86 -2.84 -12.41
C GLY A 157 -4.34 -2.98 -12.34
N ASP A 158 -3.80 -3.50 -11.23
CA ASP A 158 -2.36 -3.79 -11.09
C ASP A 158 -1.92 -4.87 -12.07
N ILE A 159 -2.75 -5.89 -12.28
CA ILE A 159 -2.52 -6.93 -13.28
C ILE A 159 -2.44 -6.35 -14.69
N LEU A 160 -3.34 -5.44 -15.05
CA LEU A 160 -3.29 -4.75 -16.35
C LEU A 160 -2.01 -3.93 -16.51
N LEU A 161 -1.56 -3.24 -15.47
CA LEU A 161 -0.29 -2.51 -15.49
C LEU A 161 0.91 -3.45 -15.70
N LEU A 162 0.95 -4.60 -15.02
CA LEU A 162 2.01 -5.59 -15.23
C LEU A 162 2.02 -6.13 -16.65
N LYS A 163 0.86 -6.40 -17.23
CA LYS A 163 0.76 -6.81 -18.64
C LYS A 163 1.29 -5.72 -19.57
N GLN A 164 0.87 -4.49 -19.35
CA GLN A 164 1.22 -3.34 -20.22
C GLN A 164 2.71 -2.98 -20.12
N TYR A 165 3.26 -2.89 -18.91
CA TYR A 165 4.60 -2.36 -18.68
C TYR A 165 5.70 -3.42 -18.60
N LEU A 166 5.36 -4.65 -18.21
CA LEU A 166 6.33 -5.75 -18.05
C LEU A 166 6.11 -6.90 -19.02
N GLY A 167 5.03 -6.91 -19.79
CA GLY A 167 4.74 -8.00 -20.74
C GLY A 167 4.53 -9.37 -20.08
N VAL A 168 4.07 -9.41 -18.82
CA VAL A 168 3.88 -10.68 -18.09
C VAL A 168 2.75 -11.49 -18.71
N SER A 169 2.99 -12.79 -18.93
CA SER A 169 2.01 -13.71 -19.55
C SER A 169 0.71 -13.80 -18.75
N LYS A 170 -0.43 -13.83 -19.45
CA LYS A 170 -1.77 -14.00 -18.86
C LYS A 170 -1.91 -15.29 -18.02
N LYS A 171 -1.18 -16.35 -18.36
CA LYS A 171 -1.22 -17.65 -17.66
C LYS A 171 -0.71 -17.57 -16.22
N LYS A 172 0.06 -16.56 -15.87
CA LYS A 172 0.60 -16.38 -14.52
C LYS A 172 -0.38 -15.74 -13.54
N PHE A 173 -1.51 -15.19 -13.99
CA PHE A 173 -2.43 -14.49 -13.08
C PHE A 173 -3.45 -15.42 -12.45
N LYS A 174 -3.64 -15.26 -11.15
CA LYS A 174 -4.63 -15.96 -10.33
C LYS A 174 -5.38 -14.96 -9.46
N SER A 175 -6.66 -15.21 -9.24
CA SER A 175 -7.40 -14.43 -8.25
C SER A 175 -6.82 -14.67 -6.85
N PHE A 176 -6.60 -13.59 -6.13
CA PHE A 176 -6.14 -13.60 -4.74
C PHE A 176 -7.21 -12.95 -3.88
N ALA A 177 -7.86 -13.73 -3.04
CA ALA A 177 -8.83 -13.18 -2.10
C ALA A 177 -8.09 -12.41 -0.99
N TYR A 178 -8.44 -11.14 -0.82
CA TYR A 178 -7.99 -10.35 0.32
C TYR A 178 -8.92 -10.61 1.51
N PRO A 179 -8.43 -10.83 2.73
CA PRO A 179 -9.29 -11.11 3.87
C PRO A 179 -10.02 -9.84 4.34
N TYR A 180 -11.11 -9.47 3.67
CA TYR A 180 -11.88 -8.25 3.97
C TYR A 180 -12.39 -8.22 5.40
N ASP A 181 -12.80 -9.35 5.95
CA ASP A 181 -13.23 -9.47 7.35
C ASP A 181 -12.14 -9.04 8.34
N ALA A 182 -10.88 -9.31 8.01
CA ALA A 182 -9.76 -8.90 8.83
C ALA A 182 -9.54 -7.37 8.83
N ILE A 183 -10.00 -6.66 7.78
CA ILE A 183 -9.92 -5.20 7.69
C ILE A 183 -10.99 -4.54 8.55
N LEU A 184 -12.23 -5.03 8.46
CA LEU A 184 -13.37 -4.41 9.11
C LEU A 184 -13.36 -4.59 10.63
N GLY A 185 -13.05 -5.80 11.11
CA GLY A 185 -13.21 -6.15 12.52
C GLY A 185 -14.68 -6.09 12.98
N GLU A 186 -14.98 -6.64 14.14
CA GLU A 186 -16.36 -6.79 14.61
C GLU A 186 -17.06 -5.45 14.85
N LYS A 187 -16.33 -4.45 15.33
CA LYS A 187 -16.89 -3.14 15.68
C LYS A 187 -17.42 -2.38 14.46
N LEU A 188 -16.66 -2.34 13.37
CA LEU A 188 -17.07 -1.67 12.14
C LEU A 188 -18.20 -2.39 11.41
N LYS A 189 -18.32 -3.73 11.55
CA LYS A 189 -19.40 -4.50 10.95
C LYS A 189 -20.79 -4.06 11.40
N GLN A 190 -20.89 -3.50 12.60
CA GLN A 190 -22.12 -3.00 13.19
C GLN A 190 -22.42 -1.52 12.90
N CYS A 191 -21.50 -0.83 12.21
CA CYS A 191 -21.60 0.59 11.92
C CYS A 191 -22.11 0.85 10.50
N ARG A 192 -22.63 2.06 10.31
CA ARG A 192 -22.95 2.65 9.00
C ARG A 192 -22.52 4.12 9.04
N VAL A 193 -22.28 4.69 7.87
CA VAL A 193 -21.98 6.11 7.77
C VAL A 193 -23.18 6.94 8.23
N ASN A 194 -22.90 8.05 8.89
CA ASN A 194 -23.94 9.02 9.20
C ASN A 194 -24.36 9.76 7.92
N GLU A 195 -25.55 9.46 7.41
CA GLU A 195 -26.09 10.03 6.17
C GLU A 195 -26.29 11.54 6.21
N GLN A 196 -26.48 12.12 7.40
CA GLN A 196 -26.63 13.58 7.59
C GLN A 196 -25.27 14.27 7.77
N SER A 197 -24.18 13.50 7.82
CA SER A 197 -22.87 14.08 8.01
C SER A 197 -22.42 14.93 6.83
N LYS A 198 -21.89 16.08 7.14
CA LYS A 198 -21.24 16.99 6.21
C LYS A 198 -19.71 16.90 6.33
N CYS A 199 -19.20 15.69 6.29
CA CYS A 199 -17.77 15.40 6.38
C CYS A 199 -17.25 14.74 5.11
N ILE A 200 -16.16 15.30 4.57
CA ILE A 200 -15.37 14.73 3.46
C ILE A 200 -14.04 14.28 4.01
N LEU A 201 -13.70 13.00 3.85
CA LEU A 201 -12.39 12.45 4.19
C LEU A 201 -11.53 12.31 2.93
N CYS A 202 -10.33 12.92 2.95
CA CYS A 202 -9.45 13.00 1.77
C CYS A 202 -8.14 12.25 1.98
N GLY A 203 -7.90 11.19 1.21
CA GLY A 203 -6.66 10.41 1.26
C GLY A 203 -6.49 9.61 2.58
N ASN A 204 -5.26 9.20 2.87
CA ASN A 204 -4.93 8.38 4.04
C ASN A 204 -3.60 8.72 4.72
N SER A 205 -2.77 9.54 4.09
CA SER A 205 -1.44 9.91 4.59
C SER A 205 -0.91 11.15 3.87
N ALA A 206 0.22 11.70 4.35
CA ALA A 206 0.94 12.77 3.66
C ALA A 206 1.84 12.27 2.51
N SER A 207 1.74 11.00 2.11
CA SER A 207 2.52 10.50 0.96
C SER A 207 2.26 11.35 -0.28
N TYR A 208 3.30 11.71 -1.01
CA TYR A 208 3.19 12.47 -2.26
C TYR A 208 2.30 11.78 -3.30
N THR A 209 2.19 10.44 -3.24
CA THR A 209 1.35 9.64 -4.14
C THR A 209 -0.15 9.78 -3.88
N ASN A 210 -0.53 10.31 -2.71
CA ASN A 210 -1.93 10.66 -2.42
C ASN A 210 -2.41 11.90 -3.21
N ASN A 211 -1.48 12.67 -3.84
CA ASN A 211 -1.80 13.83 -4.66
C ASN A 211 -2.74 14.83 -3.95
N GLN A 212 -2.45 15.17 -2.68
CA GLN A 212 -3.31 16.00 -1.83
C GLN A 212 -3.66 17.33 -2.49
N GLU A 213 -2.68 17.99 -3.13
CA GLU A 213 -2.91 19.26 -3.81
C GLU A 213 -3.91 19.12 -4.97
N TYR A 214 -3.85 18.03 -5.73
CA TYR A 214 -4.82 17.69 -6.77
C TYR A 214 -6.24 17.54 -6.16
N VAL A 215 -6.37 16.89 -5.01
CA VAL A 215 -7.64 16.73 -4.31
C VAL A 215 -8.17 18.08 -3.82
N LEU A 216 -7.34 18.93 -3.22
CA LEU A 216 -7.74 20.27 -2.78
C LEU A 216 -8.19 21.15 -3.95
N ASN A 217 -7.45 21.12 -5.07
CA ASN A 217 -7.83 21.85 -6.28
C ASN A 217 -9.14 21.32 -6.88
N PHE A 218 -9.34 20.01 -6.86
CA PHE A 218 -10.60 19.40 -7.30
C PHE A 218 -11.79 19.90 -6.45
N LEU A 219 -11.68 19.84 -5.12
CA LEU A 219 -12.71 20.33 -4.21
C LEU A 219 -12.99 21.84 -4.40
N LYS A 220 -11.95 22.63 -4.63
CA LYS A 220 -12.10 24.07 -4.92
C LYS A 220 -12.88 24.32 -6.21
N ARG A 221 -12.57 23.56 -7.29
CA ARG A 221 -13.31 23.66 -8.56
C ARG A 221 -14.77 23.20 -8.46
N MET A 222 -15.04 22.27 -7.55
CA MET A 222 -16.41 21.78 -7.29
C MET A 222 -17.22 22.72 -6.39
N GLU A 223 -16.63 23.83 -5.94
CA GLU A 223 -17.31 24.84 -5.11
C GLU A 223 -18.02 24.21 -3.90
N VAL A 224 -17.30 23.32 -3.20
CA VAL A 224 -17.87 22.57 -2.07
C VAL A 224 -18.48 23.52 -1.05
N ASP A 225 -19.74 23.25 -0.69
CA ASP A 225 -20.51 24.05 0.27
C ASP A 225 -19.77 24.21 1.60
N SER A 226 -19.77 25.43 2.14
CA SER A 226 -19.06 25.81 3.36
C SER A 226 -19.54 25.09 4.63
N SER A 227 -20.64 24.36 4.58
CA SER A 227 -21.08 23.51 5.69
C SER A 227 -20.30 22.20 5.81
N TYR A 228 -19.55 21.80 4.76
CA TYR A 228 -18.75 20.58 4.79
C TYR A 228 -17.42 20.79 5.50
N LYS A 229 -17.08 19.85 6.39
CA LYS A 229 -15.74 19.73 6.99
C LYS A 229 -14.88 18.80 6.15
N ILE A 230 -13.66 19.25 5.79
CA ILE A 230 -12.71 18.53 4.96
C ILE A 230 -11.59 18.00 5.86
N LYS A 231 -11.66 16.73 6.21
CA LYS A 231 -10.64 16.04 7.03
C LYS A 231 -9.59 15.41 6.12
N MET A 232 -8.31 15.66 6.40
CA MET A 232 -7.20 15.14 5.60
C MET A 232 -6.12 14.55 6.51
N PRO A 233 -5.95 13.20 6.55
CA PRO A 233 -4.86 12.55 7.29
C PRO A 233 -3.49 12.90 6.69
N LEU A 234 -2.60 13.45 7.52
CA LEU A 234 -1.24 13.87 7.16
C LEU A 234 -0.20 13.42 8.20
N SER A 235 -0.53 12.42 9.02
CA SER A 235 0.27 11.99 10.17
C SER A 235 1.56 11.22 9.79
N TYR A 236 1.70 10.78 8.56
CA TYR A 236 2.90 10.07 8.08
C TYR A 236 3.07 10.20 6.55
N GLY A 237 4.27 9.95 6.07
CA GLY A 237 4.60 9.83 4.64
C GLY A 237 5.37 11.01 4.07
N GLY A 238 4.83 12.21 4.00
CA GLY A 238 5.50 13.39 3.46
C GLY A 238 6.54 14.02 4.41
N ASP A 239 7.36 14.93 3.89
CA ASP A 239 8.20 15.77 4.73
C ASP A 239 7.44 16.99 5.29
N LYS A 240 8.05 17.64 6.26
CA LYS A 240 7.46 18.80 6.96
C LYS A 240 7.08 19.95 6.02
N GLU A 241 7.92 20.24 5.03
CA GLU A 241 7.69 21.33 4.08
C GLU A 241 6.49 21.03 3.18
N TYR A 242 6.39 19.79 2.71
CA TYR A 242 5.22 19.34 1.94
C TYR A 242 3.95 19.42 2.76
N ILE A 243 3.96 18.87 3.98
CA ILE A 243 2.81 18.90 4.88
C ILE A 243 2.39 20.34 5.14
N SER A 244 3.33 21.25 5.43
CA SER A 244 3.04 22.67 5.64
C SER A 244 2.40 23.30 4.40
N SER A 245 2.90 23.00 3.19
CA SER A 245 2.33 23.53 1.94
C SER A 245 0.91 23.07 1.68
N ILE A 246 0.57 21.82 2.06
CA ILE A 246 -0.78 21.28 1.94
C ILE A 246 -1.72 21.90 2.97
N ILE A 247 -1.26 22.13 4.20
CA ILE A 247 -2.03 22.81 5.25
C ILE A 247 -2.35 24.24 4.85
N GLU A 248 -1.35 24.99 4.39
CA GLU A 248 -1.51 26.37 3.92
C GLU A 248 -2.55 26.45 2.80
N LYS A 249 -2.42 25.61 1.77
CA LYS A 249 -3.36 25.56 0.66
C LYS A 249 -4.78 25.16 1.10
N GLY A 250 -4.91 24.16 1.96
CA GLY A 250 -6.21 23.73 2.48
C GLY A 250 -6.90 24.83 3.26
N ARG A 251 -6.18 25.55 4.12
CA ARG A 251 -6.70 26.72 4.86
C ARG A 251 -7.03 27.90 3.94
N GLN A 252 -6.20 28.16 2.94
CA GLN A 252 -6.47 29.20 1.94
C GLN A 252 -7.80 28.95 1.18
N TYR A 253 -8.12 27.68 0.88
CA TYR A 253 -9.32 27.34 0.10
C TYR A 253 -10.58 27.20 0.96
N PHE A 254 -10.45 26.65 2.17
CA PHE A 254 -11.60 26.23 2.98
C PHE A 254 -11.61 26.79 4.40
N GLY A 255 -10.63 27.62 4.77
CA GLY A 255 -10.55 28.25 6.10
C GLY A 255 -10.58 27.22 7.22
N GLU A 256 -11.41 27.47 8.24
CA GLU A 256 -11.61 26.62 9.41
C GLU A 256 -12.34 25.28 9.10
N ASN A 257 -12.88 25.15 7.90
CA ASN A 257 -13.49 23.90 7.46
C ASN A 257 -12.47 22.85 7.01
N TYR A 258 -11.21 23.26 6.79
CA TYR A 258 -10.13 22.35 6.52
C TYR A 258 -9.47 21.85 7.81
N ILE A 259 -9.53 20.55 8.05
CA ILE A 259 -9.05 19.89 9.27
C ILE A 259 -7.92 18.91 8.91
N PRO A 260 -6.65 19.35 8.94
CA PRO A 260 -5.51 18.44 8.79
C PRO A 260 -5.37 17.57 10.05
N ILE A 261 -5.21 16.26 9.87
CA ILE A 261 -4.97 15.31 10.96
C ILE A 261 -3.48 14.96 10.95
N LEU A 262 -2.76 15.54 11.91
CA LEU A 262 -1.30 15.48 11.96
C LEU A 262 -0.78 14.35 12.86
N ASP A 263 -1.57 13.97 13.87
CA ASP A 263 -1.20 12.94 14.82
C ASP A 263 -1.62 11.56 14.35
N PHE A 264 -0.87 10.55 14.79
CA PHE A 264 -1.21 9.17 14.57
C PHE A 264 -2.36 8.76 15.51
N LEU A 265 -3.54 8.55 14.94
CA LEU A 265 -4.73 8.20 15.71
C LEU A 265 -4.73 6.72 16.13
N PRO A 266 -5.19 6.40 17.35
CA PRO A 266 -5.59 5.05 17.71
C PRO A 266 -6.64 4.49 16.74
N LEU A 267 -6.69 3.16 16.58
CA LEU A 267 -7.54 2.51 15.59
C LEU A 267 -9.02 2.93 15.68
N ASP A 268 -9.55 3.01 16.88
CA ASP A 268 -10.96 3.41 17.11
C ASP A 268 -11.24 4.83 16.63
N GLN A 269 -10.35 5.77 16.94
CA GLN A 269 -10.47 7.15 16.47
C GLN A 269 -10.29 7.25 14.95
N TYR A 270 -9.38 6.45 14.40
CA TYR A 270 -9.21 6.38 12.95
C TYR A 270 -10.46 5.82 12.26
N ASN A 271 -11.06 4.77 12.81
CA ASN A 271 -12.32 4.21 12.30
C ASN A 271 -13.47 5.20 12.39
N GLN A 272 -13.51 6.04 13.43
CA GLN A 272 -14.51 7.09 13.59
C GLN A 272 -14.47 8.11 12.43
N LEU A 273 -13.28 8.36 11.84
CA LEU A 273 -13.19 9.23 10.65
C LEU A 273 -14.05 8.72 9.50
N PHE A 274 -14.11 7.39 9.32
CA PHE A 274 -14.91 6.78 8.24
C PHE A 274 -16.40 6.75 8.57
N ILE A 275 -16.76 6.51 9.84
CA ILE A 275 -18.16 6.56 10.29
C ILE A 275 -18.73 7.97 10.08
N ASP A 276 -17.91 9.00 10.32
CA ASP A 276 -18.29 10.40 10.10
C ASP A 276 -18.27 10.80 8.63
N ALA A 277 -17.51 10.11 7.76
CA ALA A 277 -17.26 10.56 6.40
C ALA A 277 -18.37 10.13 5.44
N ARG A 278 -19.29 11.03 5.11
CA ARG A 278 -20.29 10.81 4.05
C ARG A 278 -19.64 10.63 2.68
N ILE A 279 -18.52 11.30 2.45
CA ILE A 279 -17.77 11.30 1.20
C ILE A 279 -16.31 10.98 1.49
N CYS A 280 -15.74 10.04 0.74
CA CYS A 280 -14.31 9.75 0.76
C CYS A 280 -13.69 10.03 -0.61
N ILE A 281 -12.54 10.74 -0.64
CA ILE A 281 -11.88 11.15 -1.89
C ILE A 281 -10.43 10.61 -1.89
N TYR A 282 -10.08 9.87 -2.94
CA TYR A 282 -8.75 9.30 -3.13
C TYR A 282 -8.11 9.83 -4.42
N GLY A 283 -7.07 10.67 -4.26
CA GLY A 283 -6.35 11.31 -5.37
C GLY A 283 -5.20 10.51 -5.94
N SER A 284 -4.87 9.35 -5.37
CA SER A 284 -3.72 8.53 -5.77
C SER A 284 -3.85 7.99 -7.19
N TRP A 285 -2.71 7.94 -7.89
CA TRP A 285 -2.58 7.34 -9.23
C TRP A 285 -1.95 5.96 -9.18
N ARG A 286 -2.06 5.31 -8.06
CA ARG A 286 -1.68 3.92 -7.82
C ARG A 286 -2.67 3.26 -6.89
N GLN A 287 -2.67 1.95 -6.84
CA GLN A 287 -3.37 1.20 -5.80
C GLN A 287 -2.76 1.60 -4.44
N GLU A 288 -3.54 2.29 -3.64
CA GLU A 288 -3.17 2.80 -2.31
C GLU A 288 -4.42 2.92 -1.45
N ALA A 289 -4.27 2.79 -0.15
CA ALA A 289 -5.36 2.89 0.81
C ALA A 289 -6.49 1.85 0.63
N PHE A 290 -6.20 0.68 0.07
CA PHE A 290 -7.22 -0.33 -0.25
C PHE A 290 -8.09 -0.70 0.96
N GLY A 291 -7.49 -0.91 2.13
CA GLY A 291 -8.23 -1.15 3.37
C GLY A 291 -9.20 -0.03 3.72
N ASN A 292 -8.81 1.23 3.52
CA ASN A 292 -9.65 2.40 3.77
C ASN A 292 -10.82 2.48 2.79
N ILE A 293 -10.58 2.12 1.53
CA ILE A 293 -11.61 2.05 0.49
C ILE A 293 -12.65 1.00 0.86
N ILE A 294 -12.22 -0.19 1.30
CA ILE A 294 -13.12 -1.25 1.76
C ILE A 294 -13.96 -0.81 2.96
N ILE A 295 -13.35 -0.16 3.94
CA ILE A 295 -14.09 0.39 5.11
C ILE A 295 -15.14 1.39 4.63
N ALA A 296 -14.77 2.35 3.78
CA ALA A 296 -15.67 3.37 3.29
C ALA A 296 -16.84 2.78 2.48
N LEU A 297 -16.58 1.78 1.62
CA LEU A 297 -17.62 1.05 0.87
C LEU A 297 -18.56 0.30 1.80
N TYR A 298 -18.02 -0.43 2.75
CA TYR A 298 -18.81 -1.22 3.71
C TYR A 298 -19.74 -0.35 4.55
N LEU A 299 -19.25 0.81 4.99
CA LEU A 299 -20.02 1.76 5.78
C LEU A 299 -21.08 2.52 4.95
N GLY A 300 -20.98 2.52 3.61
CA GLY A 300 -21.90 3.19 2.70
C GLY A 300 -21.50 4.62 2.36
N SER A 301 -20.23 5.00 2.52
CA SER A 301 -19.71 6.30 2.09
C SER A 301 -19.70 6.41 0.56
N LYS A 302 -19.96 7.61 0.03
CA LYS A 302 -19.77 7.91 -1.39
C LYS A 302 -18.28 8.08 -1.70
N ILE A 303 -17.75 7.29 -2.64
CA ILE A 303 -16.33 7.30 -2.98
C ILE A 303 -16.07 7.99 -4.30
N TYR A 304 -15.12 8.94 -4.30
CA TYR A 304 -14.56 9.54 -5.50
C TYR A 304 -13.08 9.17 -5.60
N MET A 305 -12.68 8.70 -6.77
CA MET A 305 -11.31 8.30 -7.05
C MET A 305 -10.79 8.97 -8.32
N SER A 306 -9.47 9.21 -8.36
CA SER A 306 -8.82 9.65 -9.59
C SER A 306 -9.01 8.60 -10.70
N ARG A 307 -9.30 9.03 -11.92
CA ARG A 307 -9.37 8.14 -13.10
C ARG A 307 -8.08 7.38 -13.36
N ASN A 308 -6.96 7.93 -12.89
CA ASN A 308 -5.64 7.31 -13.04
C ASN A 308 -5.34 6.27 -11.95
N ASN A 309 -6.26 6.06 -11.00
CA ASN A 309 -6.12 5.00 -10.02
C ASN A 309 -6.54 3.65 -10.65
N PRO A 310 -5.68 2.65 -10.67
CA PRO A 310 -6.00 1.34 -11.27
C PRO A 310 -7.24 0.67 -10.67
N LEU A 311 -7.50 0.87 -9.36
CA LEU A 311 -8.69 0.33 -8.69
C LEU A 311 -10.02 0.87 -9.26
N THR A 312 -10.00 1.97 -10.00
CA THR A 312 -11.22 2.59 -10.53
C THR A 312 -11.97 1.66 -11.50
N GLY A 313 -11.26 0.79 -12.23
CA GLY A 313 -11.86 -0.24 -13.07
C GLY A 313 -12.61 -1.29 -12.27
N SER A 314 -11.90 -1.90 -11.32
CA SER A 314 -12.41 -3.02 -10.49
C SER A 314 -13.56 -2.63 -9.55
N LEU A 315 -13.71 -1.34 -9.21
CA LEU A 315 -14.78 -0.86 -8.31
C LEU A 315 -16.04 -0.37 -9.04
N ARG A 316 -16.06 -0.37 -10.37
CA ARG A 316 -17.22 0.04 -11.18
C ARG A 316 -18.08 -1.14 -11.62
N GLU A 317 -17.54 -2.34 -11.60
CA GLU A 317 -18.24 -3.60 -11.88
C GLU A 317 -18.94 -4.13 -10.63
#